data_d4623c746c7b166117a6208290b4cc19
#
_entry.id   d4623c746c7b166117a6208290b4cc19
#
_cell.length_a   1.000
_cell.length_b   1.000
_cell.length_c   1.000
_cell.angle_alpha   90.00
_cell.angle_beta   90.00
_cell.angle_gamma   90.00
#
_symmetry.space_group_name_H-M   'P 1'
#
loop_
_entity.id
_entity.type
_entity.pdbx_description
1 polymer ?
#
loop_
_entity_poly.entity_id
_entity_poly.type
_entity_poly.pdbx_seq_one_letter_code
_entity_poly.pdbx_strand_id
1 'polypeptide(L)'
;LVVGGGAQHASAEGRQIAEMLQAPVLAIRMGRGVMDGRHPLAVTMMAGHHLWGEADAVLAVGTRLQVQQMTWGIDDRLKVVRIDADPEEIDRQRRPAVGIVGDAAATLRSLIDRLGRHNRKRASRAEETAGISAKYAAVYAALQPQLGYLQAIRAALPEDGILVDELTQIGYAARLAYPVYKPRTFLTAGYQGTL
;
A
#
# COMPACT_ATOMS: atom_id res chain seq x y z
N LEU A 1 1.77 -0.06 -7.52
CA LEU A 1 0.45 0.29 -7.01
C LEU A 1 0.58 0.76 -5.56
N VAL A 2 0.00 1.92 -5.23
CA VAL A 2 -0.06 2.42 -3.85
C VAL A 2 -1.53 2.52 -3.42
N VAL A 3 -1.89 1.84 -2.33
CA VAL A 3 -3.27 1.80 -1.85
C VAL A 3 -3.39 2.41 -0.45
N GLY A 4 -4.42 3.22 -0.25
CA GLY A 4 -4.76 3.85 1.03
C GLY A 4 -6.10 3.38 1.59
N GLY A 5 -6.60 4.09 2.60
CA GLY A 5 -7.85 3.76 3.28
C GLY A 5 -9.08 3.77 2.39
N GLY A 6 -9.11 4.62 1.36
CA GLY A 6 -10.19 4.66 0.38
C GLY A 6 -10.30 3.41 -0.52
N ALA A 7 -9.28 2.54 -0.52
CA ALA A 7 -9.28 1.29 -1.29
C ALA A 7 -9.73 0.06 -0.48
N GLN A 8 -10.13 0.20 0.78
CA GLN A 8 -10.44 -0.93 1.68
C GLN A 8 -11.58 -1.84 1.19
N HIS A 9 -12.48 -1.33 0.39
CA HIS A 9 -13.59 -2.10 -0.21
C HIS A 9 -13.29 -2.58 -1.64
N ALA A 10 -12.10 -2.30 -2.15
CA ALA A 10 -11.64 -2.61 -3.51
C ALA A 10 -10.48 -3.63 -3.52
N SER A 11 -10.40 -4.49 -2.51
CA SER A 11 -9.31 -5.45 -2.33
C SER A 11 -9.22 -6.46 -3.49
N ALA A 12 -10.37 -6.99 -3.94
CA ALA A 12 -10.41 -7.95 -5.03
C ALA A 12 -9.92 -7.32 -6.36
N GLU A 13 -10.41 -6.14 -6.68
CA GLU A 13 -10.04 -5.40 -7.89
C GLU A 13 -8.58 -4.93 -7.84
N GLY A 14 -8.13 -4.44 -6.67
CA GLY A 14 -6.75 -4.04 -6.44
C GLY A 14 -5.77 -5.20 -6.64
N ARG A 15 -6.11 -6.38 -6.12
CA ARG A 15 -5.35 -7.60 -6.33
C ARG A 15 -5.32 -8.00 -7.81
N GLN A 16 -6.46 -8.02 -8.47
CA GLN A 16 -6.55 -8.39 -9.88
C GLN A 16 -5.71 -7.47 -10.77
N ILE A 17 -5.76 -6.15 -10.57
CA ILE A 17 -4.92 -5.20 -11.30
C ILE A 17 -3.45 -5.44 -11.02
N ALA A 18 -3.06 -5.65 -9.76
CA ALA A 18 -1.68 -5.93 -9.40
C ALA A 18 -1.16 -7.18 -10.11
N GLU A 19 -1.94 -8.25 -10.13
CA GLU A 19 -1.60 -9.51 -10.81
C GLU A 19 -1.52 -9.34 -12.35
N MET A 20 -2.47 -8.61 -12.96
CA MET A 20 -2.46 -8.32 -14.40
C MET A 20 -1.24 -7.52 -14.83
N LEU A 21 -0.85 -6.53 -14.03
CA LEU A 21 0.27 -5.64 -14.31
C LEU A 21 1.59 -6.15 -13.74
N GLN A 22 1.56 -7.21 -12.92
CA GLN A 22 2.71 -7.64 -12.10
C GLN A 22 3.30 -6.45 -11.30
N ALA A 23 2.40 -5.61 -10.78
CA ALA A 23 2.76 -4.40 -10.07
C ALA A 23 2.90 -4.65 -8.58
N PRO A 24 4.06 -4.38 -7.95
CA PRO A 24 4.18 -4.41 -6.51
C PRO A 24 3.18 -3.49 -5.83
N VAL A 25 2.61 -3.93 -4.72
CA VAL A 25 1.56 -3.20 -3.99
C VAL A 25 2.09 -2.72 -2.65
N LEU A 26 2.18 -1.42 -2.52
CA LEU A 26 2.44 -0.74 -1.25
C LEU A 26 1.12 -0.31 -0.61
N ALA A 27 0.75 -0.97 0.47
CA ALA A 27 -0.40 -0.60 1.28
C ALA A 27 0.05 0.31 2.43
N ILE A 28 -0.43 1.57 2.42
CA ILE A 28 -0.01 2.57 3.41
C ILE A 28 -1.09 2.83 4.45
N ARG A 29 -0.68 2.96 5.72
CA ARG A 29 -1.56 3.26 6.86
C ARG A 29 -2.85 2.42 6.83
N MET A 30 -4.00 3.09 6.71
CA MET A 30 -5.32 2.47 6.62
C MET A 30 -5.57 1.66 5.34
N GLY A 31 -4.66 1.66 4.37
CA GLY A 31 -4.72 0.80 3.18
C GLY A 31 -4.23 -0.63 3.42
N ARG A 32 -3.61 -0.89 4.57
CA ARG A 32 -3.07 -2.22 4.89
C ARG A 32 -4.20 -3.25 4.96
N GLY A 33 -3.93 -4.41 4.39
CA GLY A 33 -4.91 -5.47 4.21
C GLY A 33 -5.71 -5.41 2.91
N VAL A 34 -5.65 -4.31 2.14
CA VAL A 34 -6.20 -4.27 0.77
C VAL A 34 -5.52 -5.33 -0.10
N MET A 35 -4.22 -5.50 0.07
CA MET A 35 -3.47 -6.68 -0.38
C MET A 35 -3.05 -7.48 0.86
N ASP A 36 -3.29 -8.80 0.83
CA ASP A 36 -2.75 -9.71 1.85
C ASP A 36 -1.23 -9.55 1.93
N GLY A 37 -0.70 -9.30 3.12
CA GLY A 37 0.73 -9.09 3.32
C GLY A 37 1.61 -10.29 2.94
N ARG A 38 1.02 -11.47 2.75
CA ARG A 38 1.70 -12.70 2.27
C ARG A 38 1.72 -12.82 0.75
N HIS A 39 0.98 -11.96 0.04
CA HIS A 39 0.93 -12.00 -1.41
C HIS A 39 2.31 -11.67 -2.02
N PRO A 40 2.78 -12.39 -3.04
CA PRO A 40 4.12 -12.16 -3.62
C PRO A 40 4.38 -10.74 -4.12
N LEU A 41 3.35 -10.00 -4.49
CA LEU A 41 3.45 -8.60 -4.91
C LEU A 41 3.25 -7.60 -3.76
N ALA A 42 2.92 -8.04 -2.53
CA ALA A 42 2.82 -7.14 -1.38
C ALA A 42 4.22 -6.71 -0.94
N VAL A 43 4.42 -5.41 -0.76
CA VAL A 43 5.71 -4.88 -0.34
C VAL A 43 5.59 -4.05 0.93
N THR A 44 6.65 -4.09 1.75
CA THR A 44 6.78 -3.26 2.94
C THR A 44 7.08 -1.81 2.57
N MET A 45 6.99 -0.90 3.55
CA MET A 45 7.27 0.53 3.34
C MET A 45 8.68 0.78 2.79
N MET A 46 9.70 0.08 3.32
CA MET A 46 11.08 0.23 2.88
C MET A 46 11.29 -0.31 1.45
N ALA A 47 10.71 -1.47 1.15
CA ALA A 47 10.74 -2.02 -0.21
C ALA A 47 9.95 -1.13 -1.18
N GLY A 48 8.83 -0.58 -0.76
CA GLY A 48 8.06 0.38 -1.54
C GLY A 48 8.82 1.66 -1.84
N HIS A 49 9.61 2.18 -0.87
CA HIS A 49 10.49 3.33 -1.09
C HIS A 49 11.59 3.02 -2.12
N HIS A 50 12.20 1.85 -2.03
CA HIS A 50 13.18 1.40 -3.02
C HIS A 50 12.59 1.37 -4.44
N LEU A 51 11.44 0.73 -4.60
CA LEU A 51 10.73 0.64 -5.88
C LEU A 51 10.23 1.98 -6.40
N TRP A 52 9.95 2.94 -5.51
CA TRP A 52 9.54 4.28 -5.91
C TRP A 52 10.61 5.00 -6.72
N GLY A 53 11.88 4.84 -6.35
CA GLY A 53 13.01 5.45 -7.07
C GLY A 53 13.23 4.85 -8.47
N GLU A 54 12.71 3.66 -8.72
CA GLU A 54 12.82 2.95 -10.01
C GLU A 54 11.53 3.03 -10.85
N ALA A 55 10.44 3.56 -10.26
CA ALA A 55 9.14 3.58 -10.92
C ALA A 55 9.06 4.66 -12.00
N ASP A 56 8.51 4.32 -13.15
CA ASP A 56 8.10 5.23 -14.21
C ASP A 56 6.61 5.60 -14.12
N ALA A 57 5.80 4.74 -13.50
CA ALA A 57 4.38 4.97 -13.29
C ALA A 57 3.91 4.45 -11.92
N VAL A 58 3.04 5.22 -11.28
CA VAL A 58 2.38 4.86 -10.03
C VAL A 58 0.87 4.99 -10.19
N LEU A 59 0.15 3.90 -9.90
CA LEU A 59 -1.29 3.95 -9.71
C LEU A 59 -1.57 4.09 -8.20
N ALA A 60 -2.13 5.23 -7.80
CA ALA A 60 -2.47 5.57 -6.42
C ALA A 60 -4.00 5.51 -6.24
N VAL A 61 -4.49 4.67 -5.32
CA VAL A 61 -5.92 4.41 -5.15
C VAL A 61 -6.34 4.70 -3.71
N GLY A 62 -7.27 5.65 -3.54
CA GLY A 62 -7.83 6.01 -2.25
C GLY A 62 -6.78 6.41 -1.23
N THR A 63 -5.77 7.16 -1.67
CA THR A 63 -4.64 7.58 -0.84
C THR A 63 -4.24 9.01 -1.13
N ARG A 64 -3.96 9.79 -0.07
CA ARG A 64 -3.39 11.13 -0.19
C ARG A 64 -2.00 11.14 -0.82
N LEU A 65 -1.30 10.01 -0.83
CA LEU A 65 0.07 9.87 -1.34
C LEU A 65 1.07 10.89 -0.74
N GLN A 66 0.75 11.40 0.45
CA GLN A 66 1.41 12.56 1.04
C GLN A 66 2.90 12.32 1.31
N VAL A 67 3.24 11.24 2.02
CA VAL A 67 4.63 10.92 2.37
C VAL A 67 5.46 10.72 1.11
N GLN A 68 4.92 10.00 0.13
CA GLN A 68 5.60 9.71 -1.12
C GLN A 68 5.91 11.01 -1.90
N GLN A 69 4.94 11.90 -2.00
CA GLN A 69 5.11 13.15 -2.72
C GLN A 69 6.00 14.17 -2.00
N MET A 70 5.90 14.24 -0.68
CA MET A 70 6.65 15.25 0.11
C MET A 70 8.05 14.80 0.51
N THR A 71 8.26 13.49 0.70
CA THR A 71 9.47 12.96 1.31
C THR A 71 10.30 12.09 0.37
N TRP A 72 9.65 11.28 -0.49
CA TRP A 72 10.37 10.40 -1.42
C TRP A 72 10.73 11.09 -2.73
N GLY A 73 10.04 12.19 -3.02
CA GLY A 73 10.25 12.98 -4.23
C GLY A 73 9.48 12.44 -5.43
N ILE A 74 9.22 13.34 -6.36
CA ILE A 74 8.65 13.05 -7.67
C ILE A 74 9.45 13.85 -8.69
N ASP A 75 10.04 13.15 -9.65
CA ASP A 75 10.63 13.77 -10.83
C ASP A 75 9.62 13.81 -12.00
N ASP A 76 10.01 14.44 -13.10
CA ASP A 76 9.12 14.60 -14.26
C ASP A 76 8.93 13.30 -15.06
N ARG A 77 9.73 12.28 -14.81
CA ARG A 77 9.61 10.95 -15.43
C ARG A 77 8.48 10.15 -14.79
N LEU A 78 8.28 10.28 -13.47
CA LEU A 78 7.26 9.53 -12.74
C LEU A 78 5.86 10.01 -13.11
N LYS A 79 5.08 9.15 -13.76
CA LYS A 79 3.68 9.41 -14.08
C LYS A 79 2.79 8.86 -12.97
N VAL A 80 2.08 9.76 -12.30
CA VAL A 80 1.14 9.38 -11.24
C VAL A 80 -0.28 9.37 -11.81
N VAL A 81 -0.96 8.23 -11.69
CA VAL A 81 -2.40 8.08 -11.93
C VAL A 81 -3.07 8.01 -10.57
N ARG A 82 -4.02 8.90 -10.28
CA ARG A 82 -4.75 8.92 -9.00
C ARG A 82 -6.21 8.56 -9.20
N ILE A 83 -6.72 7.71 -8.32
CA ILE A 83 -8.14 7.41 -8.15
C ILE A 83 -8.52 7.80 -6.72
N ASP A 84 -9.42 8.74 -6.57
CA ASP A 84 -9.95 9.15 -5.27
C ASP A 84 -11.44 9.52 -5.39
N ALA A 85 -12.20 9.28 -4.33
CA ALA A 85 -13.60 9.66 -4.28
C ALA A 85 -13.77 11.16 -4.01
N ASP A 86 -12.78 11.80 -3.40
CA ASP A 86 -12.77 13.22 -3.10
C ASP A 86 -12.07 14.01 -4.22
N PRO A 87 -12.79 14.86 -4.95
CA PRO A 87 -12.20 15.68 -6.02
C PRO A 87 -11.12 16.63 -5.53
N GLU A 88 -11.18 17.10 -4.27
CA GLU A 88 -10.19 18.01 -3.71
C GLU A 88 -8.85 17.31 -3.44
N GLU A 89 -8.88 15.99 -3.19
CA GLU A 89 -7.67 15.21 -2.93
C GLU A 89 -6.87 14.95 -4.21
N ILE A 90 -7.49 14.99 -5.39
CA ILE A 90 -6.81 14.67 -6.66
C ILE A 90 -5.59 15.56 -6.89
N ASP A 91 -5.73 16.85 -6.76
CA ASP A 91 -4.68 17.84 -7.06
C ASP A 91 -4.01 18.43 -5.81
N ARG A 92 -4.41 18.01 -4.61
CA ARG A 92 -4.07 18.66 -3.33
C ARG A 92 -2.59 18.98 -3.15
N GLN A 93 -1.69 18.14 -3.60
CA GLN A 93 -0.25 18.35 -3.40
C GLN A 93 0.49 18.55 -4.72
N ARG A 94 0.18 17.74 -5.69
CA ARG A 94 0.72 17.83 -7.04
C ARG A 94 -0.31 17.26 -8.00
N ARG A 95 -0.52 17.96 -9.09
CA ARG A 95 -1.39 17.51 -10.17
C ARG A 95 -0.86 16.19 -10.76
N PRO A 96 -1.67 15.12 -10.77
CA PRO A 96 -1.28 13.85 -11.33
C PRO A 96 -1.25 13.91 -12.87
N ALA A 97 -0.59 12.96 -13.51
CA ALA A 97 -0.66 12.79 -14.96
C ALA A 97 -2.09 12.44 -15.40
N VAL A 98 -2.81 11.66 -14.58
CA VAL A 98 -4.23 11.35 -14.76
C VAL A 98 -4.90 11.34 -13.40
N GLY A 99 -5.95 12.15 -13.22
CA GLY A 99 -6.81 12.15 -12.04
C GLY A 99 -8.20 11.60 -12.38
N ILE A 100 -8.69 10.67 -11.60
CA ILE A 100 -10.01 10.06 -11.75
C ILE A 100 -10.76 10.23 -10.42
N VAL A 101 -11.83 11.03 -10.44
CA VAL A 101 -12.74 11.16 -9.31
C VAL A 101 -13.76 10.03 -9.39
N GLY A 102 -13.78 9.16 -8.37
CA GLY A 102 -14.73 8.06 -8.36
C GLY A 102 -14.47 7.03 -7.26
N ASP A 103 -15.44 6.13 -7.10
CA ASP A 103 -15.32 4.98 -6.21
C ASP A 103 -14.18 4.07 -6.66
N ALA A 104 -13.35 3.64 -5.70
CA ALA A 104 -12.17 2.82 -5.98
C ALA A 104 -12.52 1.50 -6.69
N ALA A 105 -13.49 0.75 -6.16
CA ALA A 105 -13.85 -0.56 -6.72
C ALA A 105 -14.46 -0.42 -8.11
N ALA A 106 -15.40 0.51 -8.31
CA ALA A 106 -16.04 0.75 -9.59
C ALA A 106 -15.03 1.20 -10.66
N THR A 107 -14.14 2.11 -10.29
CA THR A 107 -13.09 2.61 -11.19
C THR A 107 -12.10 1.51 -11.57
N LEU A 108 -11.65 0.72 -10.58
CA LEU A 108 -10.75 -0.40 -10.84
C LEU A 108 -11.39 -1.47 -11.71
N ARG A 109 -12.66 -1.83 -11.52
CA ARG A 109 -13.39 -2.74 -12.42
C ARG A 109 -13.38 -2.24 -13.86
N SER A 110 -13.73 -0.95 -14.06
CA SER A 110 -13.70 -0.35 -15.39
C SER A 110 -12.31 -0.34 -16.02
N LEU A 111 -11.26 -0.20 -15.20
CA LEU A 111 -9.87 -0.26 -15.64
C LEU A 111 -9.48 -1.70 -16.03
N ILE A 112 -9.87 -2.70 -15.25
CA ILE A 112 -9.64 -4.13 -15.53
C ILE A 112 -10.21 -4.50 -16.89
N ASP A 113 -11.46 -4.12 -17.16
CA ASP A 113 -12.14 -4.43 -18.43
C ASP A 113 -11.42 -3.83 -19.65
N ARG A 114 -10.85 -2.63 -19.48
CA ARG A 114 -10.09 -1.95 -20.54
C ARG A 114 -8.65 -2.49 -20.67
N LEU A 115 -8.00 -2.75 -19.55
CA LEU A 115 -6.64 -3.28 -19.53
C LEU A 115 -6.54 -4.62 -20.27
N GLY A 116 -7.56 -5.47 -20.24
CA GLY A 116 -7.58 -6.73 -20.98
C GLY A 116 -7.29 -6.59 -22.47
N ARG A 117 -7.55 -5.42 -23.05
CA ARG A 117 -7.30 -5.13 -24.49
C ARG A 117 -5.90 -4.56 -24.75
N HIS A 118 -5.23 -4.01 -23.75
CA HIS A 118 -3.98 -3.27 -23.91
C HIS A 118 -2.82 -3.91 -23.13
N ASN A 119 -3.13 -4.70 -22.11
CA ASN A 119 -2.12 -5.33 -21.28
C ASN A 119 -1.47 -6.52 -22.00
N ARG A 120 -0.16 -6.62 -21.90
CA ARG A 120 0.59 -7.79 -22.34
C ARG A 120 0.85 -8.69 -21.14
N LYS A 121 0.87 -10.01 -21.34
CA LYS A 121 1.30 -10.95 -20.30
C LYS A 121 2.71 -10.56 -19.84
N ARG A 122 2.88 -10.38 -18.54
CA ARG A 122 4.14 -9.98 -17.91
C ARG A 122 4.74 -11.17 -17.18
N ALA A 123 6.06 -11.21 -17.12
CA ALA A 123 6.76 -12.15 -16.24
C ALA A 123 6.44 -11.84 -14.77
N SER A 124 6.45 -12.87 -13.95
CA SER A 124 6.26 -12.71 -12.50
C SER A 124 7.38 -11.86 -11.91
N ARG A 125 7.01 -10.91 -11.04
CA ARG A 125 7.96 -10.12 -10.24
C ARG A 125 8.08 -10.62 -8.79
N ALA A 126 7.59 -11.83 -8.50
CA ALA A 126 7.61 -12.39 -7.15
C ALA A 126 9.03 -12.51 -6.57
N GLU A 127 9.98 -12.99 -7.37
CA GLU A 127 11.38 -13.12 -6.93
C GLU A 127 12.04 -11.74 -6.71
N GLU A 128 11.78 -10.79 -7.59
CA GLU A 128 12.27 -9.42 -7.47
C GLU A 128 11.75 -8.76 -6.19
N THR A 129 10.43 -8.82 -5.94
CA THR A 129 9.82 -8.25 -4.73
C THR A 129 10.31 -8.93 -3.46
N ALA A 130 10.49 -10.24 -3.47
CA ALA A 130 11.08 -10.99 -2.36
C ALA A 130 12.53 -10.57 -2.12
N GLY A 131 13.35 -10.46 -3.16
CA GLY A 131 14.73 -10.01 -3.09
C GLY A 131 14.88 -8.59 -2.53
N ILE A 132 14.04 -7.66 -2.98
CA ILE A 132 14.01 -6.29 -2.45
C ILE A 132 13.58 -6.30 -0.98
N SER A 133 12.56 -7.05 -0.62
CA SER A 133 12.09 -7.15 0.77
C SER A 133 13.16 -7.74 1.69
N ALA A 134 13.91 -8.73 1.22
CA ALA A 134 15.01 -9.36 1.97
C ALA A 134 16.14 -8.36 2.30
N LYS A 135 16.43 -7.40 1.42
CA LYS A 135 17.44 -6.34 1.69
C LYS A 135 17.12 -5.53 2.95
N TYR A 136 15.85 -5.41 3.30
CA TYR A 136 15.39 -4.62 4.45
C TYR A 136 15.03 -5.47 5.66
N ALA A 137 15.18 -6.81 5.58
CA ALA A 137 14.82 -7.71 6.69
C ALA A 137 15.57 -7.37 7.98
N ALA A 138 16.86 -7.04 7.89
CA ALA A 138 17.66 -6.65 9.06
C ALA A 138 17.18 -5.36 9.72
N VAL A 139 16.70 -4.38 8.93
CA VAL A 139 16.15 -3.12 9.45
C VAL A 139 14.88 -3.40 10.28
N TYR A 140 14.01 -4.27 9.78
CA TYR A 140 12.81 -4.68 10.52
C TYR A 140 13.16 -5.54 11.74
N ALA A 141 14.14 -6.43 11.62
CA ALA A 141 14.61 -7.26 12.74
C ALA A 141 15.19 -6.42 13.89
N ALA A 142 15.74 -5.25 13.61
CA ALA A 142 16.24 -4.31 14.62
C ALA A 142 15.14 -3.61 15.43
N LEU A 143 13.86 -3.74 15.06
CA LEU A 143 12.73 -3.16 15.80
C LEU A 143 12.39 -3.99 17.07
N GLN A 144 13.39 -4.30 17.88
CA GLN A 144 13.20 -5.03 19.14
C GLN A 144 13.18 -4.06 20.33
N PRO A 145 12.38 -4.36 21.39
CA PRO A 145 11.52 -5.54 21.56
C PRO A 145 10.15 -5.44 20.88
N GLN A 146 9.83 -4.34 20.21
CA GLN A 146 8.50 -4.06 19.66
C GLN A 146 8.05 -5.13 18.64
N LEU A 147 8.98 -5.62 17.81
CA LEU A 147 8.67 -6.69 16.84
C LEU A 147 8.25 -7.98 17.53
N GLY A 148 8.90 -8.34 18.65
CA GLY A 148 8.52 -9.52 19.44
C GLY A 148 7.10 -9.43 20.00
N TYR A 149 6.71 -8.26 20.51
CA TYR A 149 5.32 -8.02 20.94
C TYR A 149 4.31 -8.10 19.80
N LEU A 150 4.65 -7.52 18.64
CA LEU A 150 3.77 -7.57 17.46
C LEU A 150 3.61 -8.99 16.91
N GLN A 151 4.64 -9.81 16.98
CA GLN A 151 4.59 -11.23 16.61
C GLN A 151 3.68 -12.02 17.56
N ALA A 152 3.80 -11.79 18.88
CA ALA A 152 2.92 -12.40 19.87
C ALA A 152 1.45 -12.00 19.68
N ILE A 153 1.19 -10.71 19.44
CA ILE A 153 -0.16 -10.22 19.13
C ILE A 153 -0.69 -10.88 17.84
N ARG A 154 0.13 -10.96 16.78
CA ARG A 154 -0.31 -11.60 15.53
C ARG A 154 -0.62 -13.07 15.69
N ALA A 155 0.14 -13.80 16.53
CA ALA A 155 -0.08 -15.21 16.80
C ALA A 155 -1.38 -15.46 17.60
N ALA A 156 -1.74 -14.54 18.51
CA ALA A 156 -2.93 -14.64 19.33
C ALA A 156 -4.21 -14.13 18.66
N LEU A 157 -4.07 -13.15 17.74
CA LEU A 157 -5.21 -12.52 17.10
C LEU A 157 -5.64 -13.34 15.85
N PRO A 158 -6.93 -13.63 15.64
CA PRO A 158 -7.42 -14.24 14.40
C PRO A 158 -7.05 -13.40 13.15
N GLU A 159 -7.03 -13.99 11.97
CA GLU A 159 -6.71 -13.26 10.74
C GLU A 159 -7.67 -12.10 10.43
N ASP A 160 -8.91 -12.19 10.87
CA ASP A 160 -9.94 -11.16 10.78
C ASP A 160 -10.05 -10.30 12.05
N GLY A 161 -9.22 -10.58 13.05
CA GLY A 161 -9.13 -9.76 14.25
C GLY A 161 -8.57 -8.37 13.93
N ILE A 162 -9.14 -7.36 14.57
CA ILE A 162 -8.79 -5.95 14.32
C ILE A 162 -7.71 -5.51 15.30
N LEU A 163 -6.57 -5.05 14.78
CA LEU A 163 -5.58 -4.31 15.55
C LEU A 163 -5.81 -2.82 15.39
N VAL A 164 -5.98 -2.13 16.50
CA VAL A 164 -6.00 -0.66 16.56
C VAL A 164 -4.68 -0.19 17.15
N ASP A 165 -3.92 0.60 16.40
CA ASP A 165 -2.68 1.18 16.90
C ASP A 165 -2.88 2.55 17.56
N GLU A 166 -1.88 2.96 18.33
CA GLU A 166 -1.82 4.26 18.97
C GLU A 166 -0.43 4.89 18.70
N LEU A 167 -0.26 6.18 19.05
CA LEU A 167 1.01 6.90 18.89
C LEU A 167 2.02 6.50 19.98
N THR A 168 2.40 5.24 19.97
CA THR A 168 3.38 4.61 20.87
C THR A 168 4.51 4.00 20.05
N GLN A 169 5.61 3.62 20.71
CA GLN A 169 6.70 2.91 20.03
C GLN A 169 6.21 1.62 19.35
N ILE A 170 5.32 0.87 20.00
CA ILE A 170 4.73 -0.35 19.42
C ILE A 170 3.83 0.01 18.25
N GLY A 171 3.03 1.08 18.34
CA GLY A 171 2.18 1.56 17.25
C GLY A 171 3.00 1.97 16.02
N TYR A 172 4.10 2.72 16.20
CA TYR A 172 4.98 3.05 15.09
C TYR A 172 5.62 1.81 14.46
N ALA A 173 6.08 0.86 15.26
CA ALA A 173 6.59 -0.42 14.77
C ALA A 173 5.49 -1.22 14.05
N ALA A 174 4.25 -1.21 14.56
CA ALA A 174 3.12 -1.89 13.95
C ALA A 174 2.82 -1.35 12.55
N ARG A 175 2.89 -0.04 12.35
CA ARG A 175 2.71 0.60 11.02
C ARG A 175 3.72 0.13 9.99
N LEU A 176 4.90 -0.28 10.43
CA LEU A 176 5.97 -0.75 9.57
C LEU A 176 5.97 -2.28 9.39
N ALA A 177 5.77 -3.04 10.48
CA ALA A 177 6.13 -4.45 10.53
C ALA A 177 5.00 -5.42 10.93
N TYR A 178 3.84 -4.95 11.42
CA TYR A 178 2.75 -5.86 11.79
C TYR A 178 2.12 -6.51 10.54
N PRO A 179 2.01 -7.84 10.44
CA PRO A 179 1.40 -8.49 9.28
C PRO A 179 -0.12 -8.27 9.25
N VAL A 180 -0.64 -7.78 8.13
CA VAL A 180 -2.07 -7.57 7.89
C VAL A 180 -2.50 -8.36 6.66
N TYR A 181 -3.54 -9.20 6.82
CA TYR A 181 -3.94 -10.18 5.81
C TYR A 181 -5.28 -9.86 5.16
N LYS A 182 -6.15 -9.14 5.87
CA LYS A 182 -7.50 -8.82 5.40
C LYS A 182 -7.78 -7.32 5.49
N PRO A 183 -8.65 -6.80 4.60
CA PRO A 183 -9.09 -5.41 4.69
C PRO A 183 -9.76 -5.10 6.03
N ARG A 184 -9.62 -3.86 6.50
CA ARG A 184 -10.27 -3.33 7.72
C ARG A 184 -9.85 -4.02 9.02
N THR A 185 -8.74 -4.75 9.03
CA THR A 185 -8.20 -5.41 10.23
C THR A 185 -7.02 -4.67 10.85
N PHE A 186 -6.64 -3.52 10.31
CA PHE A 186 -5.63 -2.62 10.87
C PHE A 186 -6.14 -1.18 10.85
N LEU A 187 -6.33 -0.60 12.01
CA LEU A 187 -6.79 0.78 12.19
C LEU A 187 -5.71 1.59 12.89
N THR A 188 -5.52 2.82 12.46
CA THR A 188 -4.56 3.73 13.08
C THR A 188 -5.26 5.01 13.53
N ALA A 189 -4.84 5.57 14.65
CA ALA A 189 -5.33 6.84 15.19
C ALA A 189 -5.13 8.04 14.24
N GLY A 190 -4.41 7.86 13.14
CA GLY A 190 -4.18 8.91 12.16
C GLY A 190 -3.18 9.95 12.66
N TYR A 191 -3.63 11.20 12.73
CA TYR A 191 -2.85 12.34 13.20
C TYR A 191 -3.27 12.82 14.59
N GLN A 192 -4.35 12.25 15.15
CA GLN A 192 -4.71 12.52 16.53
C GLN A 192 -3.77 11.74 17.45
N GLY A 193 -3.17 12.48 18.37
CA GLY A 193 -2.38 11.86 19.41
C GLY A 193 -3.24 11.19 20.48
N THR A 194 -2.59 10.45 21.33
CA THR A 194 -3.16 9.95 22.58
C THR A 194 -3.59 11.08 23.50
N LEU A 195 -4.48 10.74 24.38
CA LEU A 195 -4.88 11.58 25.50
C LEU A 195 -3.73 11.76 26.49
#